data_61dc3176105177d884deb6f5deb2c090
#
_entry.id   61dc3176105177d884deb6f5deb2c090
#
_cell.length_a   1.000
_cell.length_b   1.000
_cell.length_c   1.000
_cell.angle_alpha   90.00
_cell.angle_beta   90.00
_cell.angle_gamma   90.00
#
_symmetry.space_group_name_H-M   'P 1'
#
loop_
_entity.id
_entity.type
_entity.pdbx_description
1 polymer ?
#
loop_
_entity_poly.entity_id
_entity_poly.type
_entity_poly.pdbx_seq_one_letter_code
_entity_poly.pdbx_strand_id
1 'polypeptide(L)'
;MKFVVLDTETTGLRAYYHEMVSFCGIKLDQDLREIDRLVVKIRPLHLQRADSEALRINGYSPSRWADAMDPDEAAPLIAEFMRDCTPVAHNWAFDRGFILALFKATGRTDLRIMRRGIDTIALSIAAFGPYGLKSYSLESIGSMLGWPKQKHRAEADTVMCYALFRLLYPMSIKTAIKIQSIVLYAKIRGILNPYRAMLALLLSFWCQHVQP
;
A
#
# COMPACT_ATOMS: atom_id res chain seq x y z
N MET A 1 16.46 -2.74 10.80
CA MET A 1 15.39 -3.40 10.02
C MET A 1 15.22 -2.60 8.74
N LYS A 2 15.11 -3.26 7.58
CA LYS A 2 14.82 -2.61 6.29
C LYS A 2 13.35 -2.88 5.94
N PHE A 3 12.72 -1.97 5.21
CA PHE A 3 11.36 -2.13 4.72
C PHE A 3 11.35 -2.06 3.20
N VAL A 4 10.35 -2.64 2.58
CA VAL A 4 9.99 -2.39 1.20
C VAL A 4 8.51 -2.03 1.13
N VAL A 5 8.22 -0.77 0.84
CA VAL A 5 6.85 -0.32 0.54
C VAL A 5 6.59 -0.66 -0.91
N LEU A 6 5.47 -1.29 -1.19
CA LEU A 6 5.17 -1.77 -2.54
C LEU A 6 3.69 -1.68 -2.89
N ASP A 7 3.44 -1.73 -4.20
CA ASP A 7 2.12 -1.85 -4.79
C ASP A 7 2.22 -2.61 -6.11
N THR A 8 1.15 -3.31 -6.49
CA THR A 8 1.08 -4.10 -7.72
C THR A 8 -0.16 -3.75 -8.54
N GLU A 9 0.01 -3.64 -9.86
CA GLU A 9 -1.11 -3.60 -10.80
C GLU A 9 -1.32 -4.98 -11.41
N THR A 10 -2.59 -5.34 -11.58
CA THR A 10 -2.97 -6.69 -11.98
C THR A 10 -4.03 -6.69 -13.06
N THR A 11 -4.18 -7.80 -13.77
CA THR A 11 -5.25 -7.98 -14.77
C THR A 11 -6.61 -8.31 -14.15
N GLY A 12 -6.75 -8.26 -12.81
CA GLY A 12 -7.99 -8.52 -12.07
C GLY A 12 -7.70 -8.89 -10.62
N LEU A 13 -8.71 -9.34 -9.87
CA LEU A 13 -8.62 -9.44 -8.41
C LEU A 13 -8.23 -10.83 -7.88
N ARG A 14 -8.14 -11.86 -8.73
CA ARG A 14 -7.90 -13.25 -8.29
C ARG A 14 -6.48 -13.67 -8.61
N ALA A 15 -5.58 -13.66 -7.63
CA ALA A 15 -4.25 -14.26 -7.76
C ALA A 15 -4.37 -15.73 -8.26
N TYR A 16 -3.38 -16.22 -8.99
CA TYR A 16 -3.34 -17.52 -9.68
C TYR A 16 -4.31 -17.70 -10.87
N TYR A 17 -5.21 -16.76 -11.13
CA TYR A 17 -6.03 -16.70 -12.33
C TYR A 17 -5.71 -15.49 -13.18
N HIS A 18 -5.61 -14.32 -12.55
CA HIS A 18 -5.14 -13.08 -13.15
C HIS A 18 -3.64 -12.92 -12.95
N GLU A 19 -3.04 -12.01 -13.68
CA GLU A 19 -1.60 -11.80 -13.71
C GLU A 19 -1.21 -10.42 -13.18
N MET A 20 -0.04 -10.32 -12.59
CA MET A 20 0.57 -9.05 -12.24
C MET A 20 1.18 -8.42 -13.50
N VAL A 21 0.85 -7.16 -13.77
CA VAL A 21 1.34 -6.42 -14.95
C VAL A 21 2.29 -5.27 -14.58
N SER A 22 2.33 -4.88 -13.31
CA SER A 22 3.30 -3.92 -12.82
C SER A 22 3.61 -4.16 -11.35
N PHE A 23 4.85 -3.89 -10.97
CA PHE A 23 5.33 -3.86 -9.60
C PHE A 23 6.08 -2.55 -9.37
N CYS A 24 5.81 -1.89 -8.26
CA CYS A 24 6.67 -0.85 -7.73
C CYS A 24 7.03 -1.15 -6.29
N GLY A 25 8.32 -1.02 -5.96
CA GLY A 25 8.83 -1.15 -4.61
C GLY A 25 9.77 0.00 -4.27
N ILE A 26 9.63 0.55 -3.07
CA ILE A 26 10.53 1.55 -2.48
C ILE A 26 11.17 0.92 -1.27
N LYS A 27 12.49 0.71 -1.32
CA LYS A 27 13.26 0.16 -0.21
C LYS A 27 13.65 1.27 0.75
N LEU A 28 13.43 1.03 2.05
CA LEU A 28 13.70 2.00 3.10
C LEU A 28 14.73 1.47 4.10
N ASP A 29 15.53 2.38 4.64
CA ASP A 29 16.36 2.13 5.80
C ASP A 29 15.55 2.12 7.12
N GLN A 30 16.24 1.96 8.24
CA GLN A 30 15.63 1.96 9.59
C GLN A 30 15.00 3.31 9.98
N ASP A 31 15.44 4.41 9.36
CA ASP A 31 14.94 5.77 9.58
C ASP A 31 13.81 6.13 8.61
N LEU A 32 13.31 5.14 7.86
CA LEU A 32 12.28 5.28 6.84
C LEU A 32 12.67 6.22 5.69
N ARG A 33 13.96 6.31 5.36
CA ARG A 33 14.46 7.03 4.19
C ARG A 33 14.54 6.08 3.01
N GLU A 34 14.12 6.54 1.85
CA GLU A 34 14.28 5.78 0.61
C GLU A 34 15.77 5.59 0.29
N ILE A 35 16.17 4.35 0.07
CA ILE A 35 17.54 3.97 -0.28
C ILE A 35 17.64 3.29 -1.66
N ASP A 36 16.51 2.81 -2.18
CA ASP A 36 16.46 2.16 -3.50
C ASP A 36 15.01 2.10 -3.99
N ARG A 37 14.82 1.99 -5.32
CA ARG A 37 13.50 1.88 -5.94
C ARG A 37 13.56 0.94 -7.15
N LEU A 38 12.56 0.08 -7.25
CA LEU A 38 12.35 -0.80 -8.39
C LEU A 38 10.96 -0.56 -8.98
N VAL A 39 10.91 -0.29 -10.28
CA VAL A 39 9.66 -0.23 -11.05
C VAL A 39 9.78 -1.21 -12.20
N VAL A 40 8.85 -2.15 -12.31
CA VAL A 40 8.85 -3.19 -13.34
C VAL A 40 7.47 -3.27 -13.97
N LYS A 41 7.41 -3.18 -15.29
CA LYS A 41 6.24 -3.62 -16.07
C LYS A 41 6.46 -5.08 -16.46
N ILE A 42 5.43 -5.89 -16.33
CA ILE A 42 5.49 -7.33 -16.58
C ILE A 42 4.52 -7.67 -17.71
N ARG A 43 5.00 -8.42 -18.68
CA ARG A 43 4.18 -8.85 -19.82
C ARG A 43 3.17 -9.92 -19.38
N PRO A 44 1.86 -9.67 -19.51
CA PRO A 44 0.87 -10.70 -19.23
C PRO A 44 0.91 -11.78 -20.34
N LEU A 45 0.86 -13.04 -19.93
CA LEU A 45 0.87 -14.18 -20.85
C LEU A 45 -0.55 -14.64 -21.23
N HIS A 46 -1.54 -14.32 -20.40
CA HIS A 46 -2.93 -14.79 -20.56
C HIS A 46 -3.90 -13.61 -20.53
N LEU A 47 -3.70 -12.64 -21.42
CA LEU A 47 -4.50 -11.42 -21.47
C LEU A 47 -6.01 -11.69 -21.70
N GLN A 48 -6.35 -12.86 -22.29
CA GLN A 48 -7.74 -13.32 -22.47
C GLN A 48 -8.46 -13.60 -21.14
N ARG A 49 -7.73 -13.71 -20.01
CA ARG A 49 -8.29 -13.85 -18.66
C ARG A 49 -8.49 -12.51 -17.96
N ALA A 50 -7.99 -11.44 -18.55
CA ALA A 50 -7.99 -10.13 -17.90
C ALA A 50 -9.41 -9.58 -17.72
N ASP A 51 -9.63 -8.93 -16.61
CA ASP A 51 -10.80 -8.11 -16.37
C ASP A 51 -10.63 -6.77 -17.08
N SER A 52 -11.54 -6.43 -17.98
CA SER A 52 -11.50 -5.20 -18.74
C SER A 52 -11.51 -3.95 -17.86
N GLU A 53 -12.21 -3.99 -16.73
CA GLU A 53 -12.25 -2.89 -15.78
C GLU A 53 -10.89 -2.72 -15.07
N ALA A 54 -10.22 -3.81 -14.69
CA ALA A 54 -8.87 -3.73 -14.13
C ALA A 54 -7.89 -3.11 -15.13
N LEU A 55 -7.94 -3.51 -16.40
CA LEU A 55 -7.09 -2.93 -17.45
C LEU A 55 -7.39 -1.43 -17.69
N ARG A 56 -8.65 -1.04 -17.62
CA ARG A 56 -9.06 0.37 -17.72
C ARG A 56 -8.52 1.19 -16.55
N ILE A 57 -8.62 0.67 -15.33
CA ILE A 57 -8.18 1.34 -14.10
C ILE A 57 -6.68 1.53 -14.11
N ASN A 58 -5.89 0.47 -14.35
CA ASN A 58 -4.43 0.55 -14.35
C ASN A 58 -3.86 1.12 -15.66
N GLY A 59 -4.72 1.36 -16.69
CA GLY A 59 -4.37 1.93 -17.98
C GLY A 59 -3.42 1.09 -18.79
N TYR A 60 -3.52 -0.23 -18.66
CA TYR A 60 -2.81 -1.16 -19.52
C TYR A 60 -3.14 -0.93 -20.99
N SER A 61 -2.13 -0.95 -21.82
CA SER A 61 -2.28 -1.10 -23.28
C SER A 61 -1.02 -1.76 -23.83
N PRO A 62 -1.12 -2.51 -24.95
CA PRO A 62 0.05 -3.14 -25.56
C PRO A 62 1.18 -2.14 -25.87
N SER A 63 0.86 -0.93 -26.31
CA SER A 63 1.84 0.11 -26.63
C SER A 63 2.56 0.63 -25.39
N ARG A 64 1.84 0.77 -24.26
CA ARG A 64 2.44 1.23 -22.98
C ARG A 64 3.23 0.15 -22.26
N TRP A 65 3.03 -1.11 -22.63
CA TRP A 65 3.74 -2.28 -22.12
C TRP A 65 4.66 -2.90 -23.16
N ALA A 66 5.02 -2.16 -24.23
CA ALA A 66 5.94 -2.66 -25.26
C ALA A 66 7.34 -2.97 -24.70
N ASP A 67 7.74 -2.26 -23.64
CA ASP A 67 8.99 -2.41 -22.90
C ASP A 67 8.87 -3.35 -21.67
N ALA A 68 7.75 -4.07 -21.54
CA ALA A 68 7.52 -4.93 -20.39
C ALA A 68 8.46 -6.15 -20.39
N MET A 69 9.00 -6.43 -19.22
CA MET A 69 9.87 -7.57 -18.94
C MET A 69 9.08 -8.87 -18.96
N ASP A 70 9.70 -9.95 -19.34
CA ASP A 70 9.10 -11.26 -19.23
C ASP A 70 8.96 -11.71 -17.77
N PRO A 71 7.91 -12.46 -17.41
CA PRO A 71 7.68 -12.92 -16.05
C PRO A 71 8.89 -13.67 -15.45
N ASP A 72 9.60 -14.47 -16.26
CA ASP A 72 10.78 -15.24 -15.83
C ASP A 72 11.95 -14.36 -15.41
N GLU A 73 12.08 -13.18 -15.99
CA GLU A 73 13.08 -12.18 -15.64
C GLU A 73 12.62 -11.32 -14.45
N ALA A 74 11.35 -10.96 -14.42
CA ALA A 74 10.77 -10.11 -13.36
C ALA A 74 10.74 -10.82 -11.99
N ALA A 75 10.44 -12.11 -11.96
CA ALA A 75 10.28 -12.86 -10.73
C ALA A 75 11.55 -12.86 -9.84
N PRO A 76 12.74 -13.23 -10.34
CA PRO A 76 13.96 -13.18 -9.53
C PRO A 76 14.37 -11.75 -9.16
N LEU A 77 14.16 -10.77 -10.04
CA LEU A 77 14.46 -9.37 -9.77
C LEU A 77 13.64 -8.83 -8.59
N ILE A 78 12.33 -9.09 -8.58
CA ILE A 78 11.43 -8.70 -7.49
C ILE A 78 11.82 -9.41 -6.18
N ALA A 79 12.10 -10.71 -6.22
CA ALA A 79 12.50 -11.47 -5.04
C ALA A 79 13.79 -10.95 -4.44
N GLU A 80 14.80 -10.63 -5.27
CA GLU A 80 16.08 -10.06 -4.83
C GLU A 80 15.87 -8.67 -4.24
N PHE A 81 15.06 -7.84 -4.90
CA PHE A 81 14.77 -6.51 -4.39
C PHE A 81 14.09 -6.57 -3.01
N MET A 82 13.22 -7.54 -2.77
CA MET A 82 12.50 -7.72 -1.49
C MET A 82 13.31 -8.48 -0.43
N ARG A 83 14.49 -9.01 -0.76
CA ARG A 83 15.28 -9.84 0.15
C ARG A 83 15.56 -9.11 1.46
N ASP A 84 15.33 -9.82 2.58
CA ASP A 84 15.60 -9.35 3.95
C ASP A 84 14.88 -8.04 4.35
N CYS A 85 13.85 -7.65 3.59
CA CYS A 85 13.04 -6.49 3.88
C CYS A 85 11.66 -6.90 4.42
N THR A 86 11.16 -6.16 5.42
CA THR A 86 9.77 -6.27 5.84
C THR A 86 8.87 -5.60 4.80
N PRO A 87 7.97 -6.34 4.12
CA PRO A 87 7.07 -5.72 3.15
C PRO A 87 6.03 -4.84 3.83
N VAL A 88 5.70 -3.74 3.17
CA VAL A 88 4.65 -2.80 3.56
C VAL A 88 3.78 -2.54 2.35
N ALA A 89 2.48 -2.74 2.45
CA ALA A 89 1.55 -2.49 1.36
C ALA A 89 0.19 -2.01 1.88
N HIS A 90 -0.62 -1.48 0.99
CA HIS A 90 -2.01 -1.15 1.28
C HIS A 90 -2.91 -2.32 0.87
N ASN A 91 -3.09 -3.30 1.77
CA ASN A 91 -3.61 -4.65 1.60
C ASN A 91 -2.53 -5.68 1.21
N TRP A 92 -1.55 -5.87 2.09
CA TRP A 92 -0.43 -6.79 1.85
C TRP A 92 -0.83 -8.19 1.38
N ALA A 93 -1.96 -8.71 1.83
CA ALA A 93 -2.42 -10.02 1.43
C ALA A 93 -2.68 -10.12 -0.09
N PHE A 94 -3.17 -9.05 -0.70
CA PHE A 94 -3.42 -8.96 -2.13
C PHE A 94 -2.11 -9.00 -2.93
N ASP A 95 -1.19 -8.08 -2.68
CA ASP A 95 0.09 -7.99 -3.39
C ASP A 95 0.92 -9.25 -3.22
N ARG A 96 0.97 -9.76 -1.99
CA ARG A 96 1.64 -11.03 -1.70
C ARG A 96 1.09 -12.18 -2.52
N GLY A 97 -0.22 -12.26 -2.68
CA GLY A 97 -0.89 -13.29 -3.47
C GLY A 97 -0.40 -13.29 -4.93
N PHE A 98 -0.32 -12.12 -5.54
CA PHE A 98 0.13 -11.96 -6.93
C PHE A 98 1.63 -12.17 -7.10
N ILE A 99 2.47 -11.73 -6.16
CA ILE A 99 3.91 -12.01 -6.19
C ILE A 99 4.16 -13.53 -6.12
N LEU A 100 3.48 -14.24 -5.23
CA LEU A 100 3.61 -15.70 -5.13
C LEU A 100 3.04 -16.42 -6.36
N ALA A 101 1.97 -15.88 -6.96
CA ALA A 101 1.43 -16.41 -8.21
C ALA A 101 2.43 -16.26 -9.36
N LEU A 102 3.12 -15.11 -9.47
CA LEU A 102 4.20 -14.90 -10.44
C LEU A 102 5.32 -15.93 -10.24
N PHE A 103 5.81 -16.13 -9.01
CA PHE A 103 6.88 -17.11 -8.71
C PHE A 103 6.46 -18.53 -9.10
N LYS A 104 5.20 -18.90 -8.81
CA LYS A 104 4.67 -20.20 -9.19
C LYS A 104 4.53 -20.36 -10.71
N ALA A 105 4.03 -19.34 -11.42
CA ALA A 105 3.82 -19.35 -12.87
C ALA A 105 5.14 -19.51 -13.64
N THR A 106 6.24 -18.95 -13.10
CA THR A 106 7.59 -19.05 -13.66
C THR A 106 8.36 -20.29 -13.16
N GLY A 107 7.69 -21.23 -12.45
CA GLY A 107 8.35 -22.42 -11.88
C GLY A 107 9.37 -22.13 -10.78
N ARG A 108 9.49 -20.87 -10.34
CA ARG A 108 10.48 -20.42 -9.35
C ARG A 108 9.99 -20.63 -7.92
N THR A 109 9.82 -21.90 -7.54
CA THR A 109 9.41 -22.29 -6.18
C THR A 109 10.53 -22.10 -5.14
N ASP A 110 11.74 -21.82 -5.57
CA ASP A 110 12.91 -21.46 -4.74
C ASP A 110 12.84 -20.02 -4.20
N LEU A 111 12.15 -19.10 -4.91
CA LEU A 111 12.06 -17.70 -4.50
C LEU A 111 11.21 -17.53 -3.24
N ARG A 112 11.63 -16.62 -2.38
CA ARG A 112 10.95 -16.36 -1.10
C ARG A 112 10.80 -14.86 -0.87
N ILE A 113 9.67 -14.52 -0.26
CA ILE A 113 9.43 -13.21 0.34
C ILE A 113 8.92 -13.42 1.77
N MET A 114 9.05 -12.42 2.61
CA MET A 114 8.56 -12.51 3.98
C MET A 114 7.04 -12.76 4.00
N ARG A 115 6.62 -13.74 4.80
CA ARG A 115 5.20 -14.07 4.93
C ARG A 115 4.41 -12.96 5.60
N ARG A 116 4.98 -12.37 6.65
CA ARG A 116 4.36 -11.28 7.41
C ARG A 116 4.84 -9.96 6.84
N GLY A 117 3.91 -9.02 6.70
CA GLY A 117 4.17 -7.66 6.28
C GLY A 117 3.36 -6.69 7.13
N ILE A 118 3.62 -5.42 6.95
CA ILE A 118 2.85 -4.34 7.56
C ILE A 118 1.77 -3.94 6.57
N ASP A 119 0.51 -4.00 7.03
CA ASP A 119 -0.64 -3.58 6.24
C ASP A 119 -1.05 -2.16 6.66
N THR A 120 -0.96 -1.21 5.75
CA THR A 120 -1.30 0.18 6.04
C THR A 120 -2.80 0.40 6.20
N ILE A 121 -3.68 -0.52 5.72
CA ILE A 121 -5.10 -0.51 6.07
C ILE A 121 -5.26 -0.73 7.57
N ALA A 122 -4.60 -1.74 8.14
CA ALA A 122 -4.67 -2.03 9.57
C ALA A 122 -4.16 -0.86 10.42
N LEU A 123 -3.03 -0.24 10.01
CA LEU A 123 -2.53 0.97 10.66
C LEU A 123 -3.52 2.13 10.58
N SER A 124 -4.19 2.30 9.43
CA SER A 124 -5.18 3.35 9.21
C SER A 124 -6.45 3.12 10.04
N ILE A 125 -6.90 1.86 10.17
CA ILE A 125 -8.03 1.52 11.05
C ILE A 125 -7.69 1.88 12.50
N ALA A 126 -6.51 1.51 12.97
CA ALA A 126 -6.07 1.84 14.33
C ALA A 126 -5.96 3.36 14.56
N ALA A 127 -5.45 4.10 13.57
CA ALA A 127 -5.23 5.53 13.68
C ALA A 127 -6.50 6.37 13.49
N PHE A 128 -7.34 6.04 12.53
CA PHE A 128 -8.46 6.87 12.08
C PHE A 128 -9.84 6.28 12.42
N GLY A 129 -9.93 4.99 12.74
CA GLY A 129 -11.18 4.32 13.11
C GLY A 129 -11.91 4.97 14.27
N PRO A 130 -11.23 5.35 15.37
CA PRO A 130 -11.86 6.04 16.49
C PRO A 130 -12.54 7.36 16.11
N TYR A 131 -12.14 7.97 15.00
CA TYR A 131 -12.66 9.24 14.51
C TYR A 131 -13.78 9.10 13.47
N GLY A 132 -14.18 7.86 13.14
CA GLY A 132 -15.33 7.59 12.28
C GLY A 132 -15.08 7.68 10.78
N LEU A 133 -13.83 7.45 10.34
CA LEU A 133 -13.55 7.29 8.91
C LEU A 133 -14.35 6.11 8.36
N LYS A 134 -15.07 6.31 7.24
CA LYS A 134 -16.00 5.32 6.67
C LYS A 134 -15.32 4.35 5.70
N SER A 135 -14.23 4.75 5.10
CA SER A 135 -13.47 3.94 4.13
C SER A 135 -11.99 4.08 4.38
N TYR A 136 -11.28 2.96 4.27
CA TYR A 136 -9.83 2.87 4.47
C TYR A 136 -9.11 2.61 3.15
N SER A 137 -9.73 2.86 2.00
CA SER A 137 -9.04 2.86 0.72
C SER A 137 -7.99 3.97 0.68
N LEU A 138 -6.92 3.75 -0.09
CA LEU A 138 -5.85 4.72 -0.25
C LEU A 138 -6.39 6.07 -0.78
N GLU A 139 -7.38 6.03 -1.68
CA GLU A 139 -8.08 7.20 -2.18
C GLU A 139 -8.82 7.97 -1.08
N SER A 140 -9.58 7.25 -0.23
CA SER A 140 -10.36 7.88 0.86
C SER A 140 -9.45 8.52 1.90
N ILE A 141 -8.37 7.83 2.27
CA ILE A 141 -7.38 8.34 3.21
C ILE A 141 -6.64 9.53 2.59
N GLY A 142 -6.19 9.42 1.34
CA GLY A 142 -5.52 10.50 0.63
C GLY A 142 -6.39 11.75 0.52
N SER A 143 -7.67 11.59 0.20
CA SER A 143 -8.64 12.69 0.16
C SER A 143 -8.79 13.37 1.53
N MET A 144 -8.89 12.60 2.63
CA MET A 144 -8.92 13.14 3.99
C MET A 144 -7.65 13.91 4.34
N LEU A 145 -6.49 13.42 3.88
CA LEU A 145 -5.19 14.05 4.11
C LEU A 145 -4.90 15.23 3.18
N GLY A 146 -5.78 15.52 2.22
CA GLY A 146 -5.58 16.56 1.21
C GLY A 146 -4.51 16.22 0.17
N TRP A 147 -4.26 14.93 -0.05
CA TRP A 147 -3.30 14.44 -1.04
C TRP A 147 -3.89 14.49 -2.46
N PRO A 148 -3.05 14.44 -3.49
CA PRO A 148 -3.50 14.30 -4.87
C PRO A 148 -4.37 13.05 -5.06
N LYS A 149 -5.30 13.11 -6.01
CA LYS A 149 -6.14 11.96 -6.33
C LYS A 149 -5.30 10.74 -6.73
N GLN A 150 -5.68 9.58 -6.24
CA GLN A 150 -5.07 8.30 -6.62
C GLN A 150 -5.10 8.10 -8.14
N LYS A 151 -4.01 7.58 -8.70
CA LYS A 151 -3.85 7.44 -10.15
C LYS A 151 -3.99 6.00 -10.65
N HIS A 152 -4.06 5.01 -9.74
CA HIS A 152 -4.02 3.58 -10.07
C HIS A 152 -2.84 3.26 -10.99
N ARG A 153 -1.67 3.57 -10.49
CA ARG A 153 -0.37 3.25 -11.06
C ARG A 153 0.52 2.81 -9.93
N ALA A 154 1.08 1.62 -10.04
CA ALA A 154 1.89 1.03 -8.95
C ALA A 154 2.89 2.02 -8.36
N GLU A 155 3.56 2.83 -9.20
CA GLU A 155 4.52 3.82 -8.70
C GLU A 155 3.86 4.94 -7.87
N ALA A 156 2.75 5.50 -8.36
CA ALA A 156 2.07 6.60 -7.67
C ALA A 156 1.43 6.10 -6.37
N ASP A 157 0.85 4.92 -6.39
CA ASP A 157 0.15 4.34 -5.25
C ASP A 157 1.16 3.82 -4.21
N THR A 158 2.33 3.31 -4.63
CA THR A 158 3.46 3.03 -3.73
C THR A 158 3.94 4.30 -3.01
N VAL A 159 4.05 5.44 -3.70
CA VAL A 159 4.44 6.71 -3.07
C VAL A 159 3.39 7.16 -2.04
N MET A 160 2.10 7.02 -2.34
CA MET A 160 1.04 7.33 -1.37
C MET A 160 1.08 6.38 -0.17
N CYS A 161 1.26 5.07 -0.41
CA CYS A 161 1.43 4.07 0.65
C CYS A 161 2.66 4.38 1.53
N TYR A 162 3.78 4.77 0.92
CA TYR A 162 4.99 5.19 1.63
C TYR A 162 4.74 6.43 2.51
N ALA A 163 4.08 7.44 1.97
CA ALA A 163 3.73 8.63 2.75
C ALA A 163 2.82 8.29 3.94
N LEU A 164 1.85 7.38 3.74
CA LEU A 164 0.97 6.88 4.78
C LEU A 164 1.74 6.08 5.83
N PHE A 165 2.62 5.19 5.41
CA PHE A 165 3.47 4.42 6.31
C PHE A 165 4.36 5.33 7.17
N ARG A 166 5.02 6.32 6.58
CA ARG A 166 5.82 7.32 7.32
C ARG A 166 5.00 8.16 8.30
N LEU A 167 3.73 8.40 7.98
CA LEU A 167 2.83 9.12 8.88
C LEU A 167 2.46 8.29 10.10
N LEU A 168 2.21 6.98 9.91
CA LEU A 168 1.62 6.11 10.93
C LEU A 168 2.63 5.25 11.70
N TYR A 169 3.86 5.11 11.18
CA TYR A 169 4.90 4.27 11.77
C TYR A 169 6.21 5.06 12.00
N PRO A 170 6.91 4.90 13.14
CA PRO A 170 6.45 4.20 14.34
C PRO A 170 5.37 5.01 15.08
N MET A 171 4.47 4.31 15.76
CA MET A 171 3.49 4.94 16.63
C MET A 171 4.19 5.58 17.83
N SER A 172 4.26 6.90 17.83
CA SER A 172 4.87 7.71 18.90
C SER A 172 3.90 8.80 19.37
N ILE A 173 4.19 9.44 20.50
CA ILE A 173 3.41 10.60 20.98
C ILE A 173 3.37 11.70 19.91
N LYS A 174 4.48 11.95 19.20
CA LYS A 174 4.52 12.90 18.08
C LYS A 174 3.58 12.49 16.94
N THR A 175 3.54 11.20 16.62
CA THR A 175 2.61 10.63 15.63
C THR A 175 1.17 10.80 16.06
N ALA A 176 0.85 10.53 17.35
CA ALA A 176 -0.50 10.71 17.89
C ALA A 176 -0.97 12.17 17.81
N ILE A 177 -0.11 13.14 18.20
CA ILE A 177 -0.40 14.58 18.10
C ILE A 177 -0.66 14.98 16.65
N LYS A 178 0.17 14.49 15.72
CA LYS A 178 0.02 14.77 14.30
C LYS A 178 -1.28 14.22 13.73
N ILE A 179 -1.66 13.00 14.10
CA ILE A 179 -2.94 12.39 13.73
C ILE A 179 -4.12 13.21 14.27
N GLN A 180 -4.07 13.64 15.54
CA GLN A 180 -5.11 14.48 16.14
C GLN A 180 -5.28 15.80 15.38
N SER A 181 -4.19 16.46 14.99
CA SER A 181 -4.24 17.69 14.20
C SER A 181 -4.88 17.49 12.82
N ILE A 182 -4.54 16.38 12.14
CA ILE A 182 -5.13 16.01 10.84
C ILE A 182 -6.63 15.75 10.99
N VAL A 183 -7.02 14.99 12.01
CA VAL A 183 -8.42 14.69 12.28
C VAL A 183 -9.23 15.94 12.59
N LEU A 184 -8.67 16.87 13.36
CA LEU A 184 -9.31 18.14 13.65
C LEU A 184 -9.53 18.96 12.37
N TYR A 185 -8.54 19.00 11.50
CA TYR A 185 -8.65 19.66 10.19
C TYR A 185 -9.72 19.02 9.30
N ALA A 186 -9.74 17.69 9.20
CA ALA A 186 -10.73 16.94 8.44
C ALA A 186 -12.18 17.15 9.00
N LYS A 187 -12.31 17.29 10.31
CA LYS A 187 -13.58 17.63 10.98
C LYS A 187 -14.06 19.02 10.58
N ILE A 188 -13.17 20.02 10.61
CA ILE A 188 -13.50 21.42 10.20
C ILE A 188 -13.98 21.44 8.73
N ARG A 189 -13.41 20.59 7.88
CA ARG A 189 -13.81 20.45 6.47
C ARG A 189 -15.08 19.62 6.25
N GLY A 190 -15.72 19.10 7.30
CA GLY A 190 -16.94 18.29 7.21
C GLY A 190 -16.72 16.85 6.67
N ILE A 191 -15.48 16.39 6.58
CA ILE A 191 -15.14 15.05 6.06
C ILE A 191 -15.40 13.95 7.10
N LEU A 192 -15.30 14.29 8.40
CA LEU A 192 -15.49 13.36 9.52
C LEU A 192 -16.67 13.74 10.39
N ASN A 193 -17.33 12.73 10.98
CA ASN A 193 -18.42 12.93 11.92
C ASN A 193 -17.93 13.66 13.19
N PRO A 194 -18.48 14.86 13.51
CA PRO A 194 -18.01 15.69 14.62
C PRO A 194 -18.16 15.04 16.00
N TYR A 195 -19.23 14.26 16.24
CA TYR A 195 -19.50 13.65 17.55
C TYR A 195 -18.51 12.53 17.88
N ARG A 196 -18.17 11.66 16.90
CA ARG A 196 -17.19 10.59 17.11
C ARG A 196 -15.76 11.13 17.26
N ALA A 197 -15.44 12.18 16.52
CA ALA A 197 -14.14 12.84 16.65
C ALA A 197 -13.96 13.49 18.04
N MET A 198 -15.03 14.11 18.58
CA MET A 198 -15.00 14.69 19.94
C MET A 198 -14.86 13.62 21.02
N LEU A 199 -15.60 12.52 20.92
CA LEU A 199 -15.52 11.42 21.90
C LEU A 199 -14.14 10.78 21.92
N ALA A 200 -13.52 10.56 20.77
CA ALA A 200 -12.18 10.00 20.67
C ALA A 200 -11.10 10.96 21.24
N LEU A 201 -11.26 12.26 21.06
CA LEU A 201 -10.39 13.28 21.68
C LEU A 201 -10.52 13.26 23.21
N LEU A 202 -11.75 13.15 23.74
CA LEU A 202 -12.00 13.06 25.19
C LEU A 202 -11.41 11.77 25.78
N LEU A 203 -11.55 10.63 25.09
CA LEU A 203 -10.98 9.36 25.53
C LEU A 203 -9.46 9.37 25.49
N SER A 204 -8.84 9.97 24.47
CA SER A 204 -7.38 10.10 24.41
C SER A 204 -6.84 11.01 25.49
N PHE A 205 -7.53 12.09 25.82
CA PHE A 205 -7.19 12.98 26.92
C PHE A 205 -7.30 12.26 28.27
N TRP A 206 -8.37 11.46 28.46
CA TRP A 206 -8.58 10.69 29.69
C TRP A 206 -7.48 9.61 29.89
N CYS A 207 -7.10 8.88 28.83
CA CYS A 207 -6.01 7.90 28.88
C CYS A 207 -4.63 8.51 29.16
N GLN A 208 -4.41 9.78 28.80
CA GLN A 208 -3.14 10.48 29.05
C GLN A 208 -3.03 11.06 30.47
N HIS A 209 -4.15 11.33 31.15
CA HIS A 209 -4.18 12.08 32.40
C HIS A 209 -4.76 11.29 33.58
N VAL A 210 -5.30 10.09 33.33
CA VAL A 210 -5.91 9.23 34.37
C VAL A 210 -5.28 7.84 34.26
N GLN A 211 -3.99 7.74 34.57
CA GLN A 211 -3.39 6.47 35.04
C GLN A 211 -3.24 6.54 36.54
N PRO A 212 -3.61 5.43 37.29
CA PRO A 212 -3.44 5.33 38.71
C PRO A 212 -1.98 5.29 39.10
#